data_50deccef6a99594e3d924c05f603205f
#
_entry.id   50deccef6a99594e3d924c05f603205f
#
_cell.length_a   1.000
_cell.length_b   1.000
_cell.length_c   1.000
_cell.angle_alpha   90.00
_cell.angle_beta   90.00
_cell.angle_gamma   90.00
#
_symmetry.space_group_name_H-M   'P 1'
#
loop_
_entity.id
_entity.type
_entity.pdbx_description
1 polymer ?
#
loop_
_entity_poly.entity_id
_entity_poly.type
_entity_poly.pdbx_seq_one_letter_code
_entity_poly.pdbx_strand_id
1 'polypeptide(L)'
;MKMKIKHHISAIKKKGVNELFRKIRVLSIMILEITWFVLFLPFATCIIFVMRSLSTYLIIRLDRLRSWRIGHYADNPDLYLCERKNRINHDSVKTLDIWFDRTKPCNFQLRIMLKRVIHIYPRWLVQPVHILNNWIPGGDKHNIPATACDNIDILNLIHNSCSSSHFEFTTEEEDRGKIELKKIGIKHKSKFVCLIVRDSAYLEQQRIDNYTGVDWKYHDYRDTEIHNYELAAKELTKNGYYVIRICLLYT
;
A
#
# COMPACT_ATOMS: atom_id res chain seq x y z
N MET A 1 4.64 0.94 30.66
CA MET A 1 3.20 0.65 30.57
C MET A 1 2.33 1.73 31.21
N LYS A 2 2.56 2.16 32.46
CA LYS A 2 1.78 3.22 33.15
C LYS A 2 1.69 4.57 32.41
N MET A 3 2.74 4.99 31.73
CA MET A 3 2.80 6.27 31.00
C MET A 3 1.88 6.28 29.77
N LYS A 4 1.78 5.17 29.03
CA LYS A 4 0.86 5.02 27.89
C LYS A 4 -0.61 5.05 28.33
N ILE A 5 -0.94 4.41 29.46
CA ILE A 5 -2.31 4.41 30.02
C ILE A 5 -2.74 5.82 30.40
N LYS A 6 -1.88 6.59 31.09
CA LYS A 6 -2.17 8.00 31.44
C LYS A 6 -2.43 8.86 30.21
N HIS A 7 -1.66 8.67 29.13
CA HIS A 7 -1.87 9.39 27.86
C HIS A 7 -3.23 9.06 27.25
N HIS A 8 -3.65 7.79 27.27
CA HIS A 8 -4.97 7.40 26.75
C HIS A 8 -6.13 7.97 27.57
N ILE A 9 -6.02 7.98 28.90
CA ILE A 9 -7.03 8.59 29.79
C ILE A 9 -7.10 10.10 29.56
N SER A 10 -5.97 10.78 29.46
CA SER A 10 -5.91 12.22 29.15
C SER A 10 -6.56 12.55 27.79
N ALA A 11 -6.33 11.74 26.79
CA ALA A 11 -6.94 11.93 25.47
C ALA A 11 -8.47 11.75 25.49
N ILE A 12 -8.99 10.80 26.27
CA ILE A 12 -10.45 10.62 26.47
C ILE A 12 -11.04 11.82 27.20
N LYS A 13 -10.40 12.31 28.25
CA LYS A 13 -10.86 13.51 28.98
C LYS A 13 -10.90 14.75 28.09
N LYS A 14 -9.95 14.89 27.16
CA LYS A 14 -9.84 16.07 26.27
C LYS A 14 -10.75 16.01 25.03
N LYS A 15 -11.00 14.81 24.46
CA LYS A 15 -11.75 14.61 23.21
C LYS A 15 -13.16 14.02 23.39
N GLY A 16 -13.57 13.75 24.63
CA GLY A 16 -14.93 13.33 24.99
C GLY A 16 -15.31 11.89 24.58
N VAL A 17 -16.62 11.64 24.58
CA VAL A 17 -17.22 10.30 24.39
C VAL A 17 -16.88 9.67 23.04
N ASN A 18 -16.76 10.47 21.99
CA ASN A 18 -16.42 9.97 20.64
C ASN A 18 -15.05 9.27 20.60
N GLU A 19 -14.07 9.79 21.36
CA GLU A 19 -12.75 9.16 21.46
C GLU A 19 -12.82 7.81 22.19
N LEU A 20 -13.68 7.69 23.18
CA LEU A 20 -13.93 6.43 23.88
C LEU A 20 -14.52 5.38 22.93
N PHE A 21 -15.58 5.73 22.20
CA PHE A 21 -16.18 4.83 21.21
C PHE A 21 -15.19 4.40 20.12
N ARG A 22 -14.36 5.34 19.65
CA ARG A 22 -13.29 5.03 18.69
C ARG A 22 -12.32 3.98 19.25
N LYS A 23 -11.87 4.14 20.50
CA LYS A 23 -10.95 3.19 21.16
C LYS A 23 -11.59 1.84 21.40
N ILE A 24 -12.86 1.80 21.82
CA ILE A 24 -13.62 0.54 21.96
C ILE A 24 -13.69 -0.17 20.63
N ARG A 25 -14.05 0.52 19.56
CA ARG A 25 -14.10 -0.06 18.20
C ARG A 25 -12.76 -0.66 17.77
N VAL A 26 -11.66 0.07 17.98
CA VAL A 26 -10.31 -0.44 17.65
C VAL A 26 -9.97 -1.68 18.48
N LEU A 27 -10.25 -1.65 19.79
CA LEU A 27 -10.02 -2.81 20.67
C LEU A 27 -10.86 -4.03 20.21
N SER A 28 -12.12 -3.83 19.87
CA SER A 28 -13.00 -4.89 19.35
C SER A 28 -12.45 -5.51 18.06
N ILE A 29 -11.97 -4.67 17.12
CA ILE A 29 -11.36 -5.14 15.88
C ILE A 29 -10.09 -5.95 16.20
N MET A 30 -9.24 -5.48 17.11
CA MET A 30 -8.03 -6.22 17.51
C MET A 30 -8.36 -7.57 18.14
N ILE A 31 -9.37 -7.63 19.01
CA ILE A 31 -9.82 -8.89 19.62
C ILE A 31 -10.32 -9.84 18.53
N LEU A 32 -11.15 -9.37 17.60
CA LEU A 32 -11.63 -10.18 16.47
C LEU A 32 -10.48 -10.69 15.60
N GLU A 33 -9.49 -9.86 15.29
CA GLU A 33 -8.31 -10.28 14.52
C GLU A 33 -7.49 -11.36 15.25
N ILE A 34 -7.28 -11.19 16.56
CA ILE A 34 -6.57 -12.18 17.39
C ILE A 34 -7.36 -13.48 17.47
N THR A 35 -8.67 -13.41 17.73
CA THR A 35 -9.54 -14.58 17.79
C THR A 35 -9.52 -15.34 16.47
N TRP A 36 -9.66 -14.64 15.35
CA TRP A 36 -9.55 -15.23 14.02
C TRP A 36 -8.18 -15.89 13.82
N PHE A 37 -7.10 -15.21 14.16
CA PHE A 37 -5.75 -15.74 14.04
C PHE A 37 -5.60 -17.06 14.80
N VAL A 38 -6.04 -17.10 16.07
CA VAL A 38 -5.98 -18.30 16.91
C VAL A 38 -6.81 -19.46 16.32
N LEU A 39 -8.03 -19.16 15.88
CA LEU A 39 -8.90 -20.18 15.27
C LEU A 39 -8.33 -20.72 13.94
N PHE A 40 -7.59 -19.86 13.20
CA PHE A 40 -7.00 -20.26 11.92
C PHE A 40 -5.63 -20.96 12.07
N LEU A 41 -5.01 -20.96 13.25
CA LEU A 41 -3.68 -21.57 13.48
C LEU A 41 -3.57 -23.02 13.00
N PRO A 42 -4.52 -23.96 13.26
CA PRO A 42 -4.42 -25.32 12.75
C PRO A 42 -4.33 -25.37 11.22
N PHE A 43 -5.17 -24.60 10.54
CA PHE A 43 -5.17 -24.51 9.07
C PHE A 43 -3.88 -23.90 8.54
N ALA A 44 -3.39 -22.82 9.16
CA ALA A 44 -2.13 -22.19 8.81
C ALA A 44 -0.95 -23.17 8.96
N THR A 45 -0.95 -23.97 10.02
CA THR A 45 0.07 -25.02 10.25
C THR A 45 0.05 -26.07 9.14
N CYS A 46 -1.12 -26.56 8.76
CA CYS A 46 -1.27 -27.50 7.63
C CYS A 46 -0.76 -26.89 6.32
N ILE A 47 -1.11 -25.63 6.04
CA ILE A 47 -0.65 -24.92 4.84
C ILE A 47 0.88 -24.81 4.83
N ILE A 48 1.50 -24.42 5.94
CA ILE A 48 2.96 -24.32 6.06
C ILE A 48 3.62 -25.69 5.86
N PHE A 49 3.06 -26.73 6.44
CA PHE A 49 3.58 -28.08 6.24
C PHE A 49 3.57 -28.47 4.76
N VAL A 50 2.45 -28.23 4.06
CA VAL A 50 2.35 -28.46 2.60
C VAL A 50 3.35 -27.61 1.83
N MET A 51 3.43 -26.31 2.12
CA MET A 51 4.40 -25.39 1.47
C MET A 51 5.83 -25.91 1.61
N ARG A 52 6.21 -26.37 2.81
CA ARG A 52 7.57 -26.86 3.08
C ARG A 52 7.84 -28.22 2.44
N SER A 53 6.87 -29.12 2.44
CA SER A 53 6.98 -30.42 1.76
C SER A 53 7.14 -30.27 0.25
N LEU A 54 6.50 -29.25 -0.34
CA LEU A 54 6.63 -28.94 -1.77
C LEU A 54 7.90 -28.18 -2.13
N SER A 55 8.66 -27.68 -1.15
CA SER A 55 9.76 -26.73 -1.37
C SER A 55 10.93 -27.25 -2.21
N THR A 56 11.01 -28.57 -2.43
CA THR A 56 11.96 -29.20 -3.36
C THR A 56 11.58 -29.01 -4.84
N TYR A 57 10.28 -28.80 -5.12
CA TYR A 57 9.75 -28.65 -6.48
C TYR A 57 9.20 -27.25 -6.75
N LEU A 58 8.60 -26.64 -5.73
CA LEU A 58 7.95 -25.34 -5.81
C LEU A 58 8.10 -24.60 -4.48
N ILE A 59 8.76 -23.46 -4.49
CA ILE A 59 8.87 -22.58 -3.33
C ILE A 59 7.70 -21.60 -3.38
N ILE A 60 6.78 -21.70 -2.43
CA ILE A 60 5.71 -20.72 -2.24
C ILE A 60 6.24 -19.64 -1.29
N ARG A 61 6.28 -18.38 -1.75
CA ARG A 61 6.77 -17.25 -0.95
C ARG A 61 5.65 -16.28 -0.68
N LEU A 62 5.63 -15.72 0.50
CA LEU A 62 4.58 -14.83 0.99
C LEU A 62 5.17 -13.48 1.39
N ASP A 63 4.48 -12.39 1.08
CA ASP A 63 4.76 -11.09 1.70
C ASP A 63 3.55 -10.16 1.61
N ARG A 64 3.66 -9.02 2.29
CA ARG A 64 2.62 -7.99 2.44
C ARG A 64 2.91 -6.76 1.60
N LEU A 65 1.89 -6.28 0.91
CA LEU A 65 1.93 -4.99 0.23
C LEU A 65 1.76 -3.84 1.22
N ARG A 66 2.55 -2.78 1.07
CA ARG A 66 2.40 -1.54 1.85
C ARG A 66 1.24 -0.69 1.30
N SER A 67 0.04 -1.26 1.35
CA SER A 67 -1.16 -0.78 0.66
C SER A 67 -1.70 0.58 1.14
N TRP A 68 -1.18 1.13 2.26
CA TRP A 68 -1.64 2.40 2.83
C TRP A 68 -0.94 3.64 2.29
N ARG A 69 0.14 3.50 1.51
CA ARG A 69 0.89 4.60 0.90
C ARG A 69 1.02 4.38 -0.58
N ILE A 70 0.55 5.34 -1.38
CA ILE A 70 0.50 5.24 -2.84
C ILE A 70 1.89 4.97 -3.46
N GLY A 71 2.94 5.66 -3.02
CA GLY A 71 4.30 5.44 -3.51
C GLY A 71 4.74 4.00 -3.28
N HIS A 72 4.74 3.53 -2.03
CA HIS A 72 5.10 2.14 -1.72
C HIS A 72 4.19 1.10 -2.40
N TYR A 73 2.93 1.46 -2.64
CA TYR A 73 1.97 0.54 -3.25
C TYR A 73 2.19 0.41 -4.76
N ALA A 74 2.75 1.43 -5.39
CA ALA A 74 3.14 1.41 -6.80
C ALA A 74 4.59 0.93 -6.98
N ASP A 75 5.54 1.58 -6.31
CA ASP A 75 6.97 1.41 -6.58
C ASP A 75 7.49 0.03 -6.16
N ASN A 76 7.07 -0.48 -4.98
CA ASN A 76 7.58 -1.77 -4.52
C ASN A 76 7.20 -2.95 -5.43
N PRO A 77 5.92 -3.10 -5.87
CA PRO A 77 5.58 -4.15 -6.82
C PRO A 77 6.22 -3.96 -8.20
N ASP A 78 6.42 -2.71 -8.65
CA ASP A 78 7.09 -2.43 -9.92
C ASP A 78 8.55 -2.88 -9.87
N LEU A 79 9.25 -2.49 -8.80
CA LEU A 79 10.63 -2.93 -8.56
C LEU A 79 10.74 -4.46 -8.48
N TYR A 80 9.82 -5.10 -7.74
CA TYR A 80 9.75 -6.56 -7.68
C TYR A 80 9.58 -7.21 -9.07
N LEU A 81 8.73 -6.65 -9.92
CA LEU A 81 8.54 -7.16 -11.28
C LEU A 81 9.79 -6.97 -12.14
N CYS A 82 10.50 -5.85 -11.97
CA CYS A 82 11.80 -5.61 -12.61
C CYS A 82 12.85 -6.63 -12.12
N GLU A 83 12.94 -6.87 -10.82
CA GLU A 83 13.86 -7.88 -10.24
C GLU A 83 13.57 -9.27 -10.79
N ARG A 84 12.29 -9.65 -10.83
CA ARG A 84 11.84 -10.93 -11.36
C ARG A 84 12.19 -11.09 -12.84
N LYS A 85 11.99 -10.04 -13.65
CA LYS A 85 12.35 -10.02 -15.07
C LYS A 85 13.86 -10.20 -15.29
N ASN A 86 14.67 -9.59 -14.43
CA ASN A 86 16.13 -9.67 -14.49
C ASN A 86 16.71 -10.89 -13.74
N ARG A 87 15.87 -11.79 -13.26
CA ARG A 87 16.25 -12.99 -12.50
C ARG A 87 17.09 -12.68 -11.25
N ILE A 88 16.94 -11.49 -10.68
CA ILE A 88 17.54 -11.11 -9.39
C ILE A 88 16.79 -11.87 -8.29
N ASN A 89 17.52 -12.43 -7.33
CA ASN A 89 16.96 -13.29 -6.28
C ASN A 89 16.16 -14.49 -6.82
N HIS A 90 16.61 -15.03 -7.96
CA HIS A 90 15.95 -16.18 -8.57
C HIS A 90 16.51 -17.48 -7.97
N ASP A 91 15.63 -18.25 -7.35
CA ASP A 91 15.95 -19.58 -6.89
C ASP A 91 16.10 -20.54 -8.07
N SER A 92 16.92 -21.59 -7.91
CA SER A 92 17.03 -22.68 -8.89
C SER A 92 15.73 -23.48 -9.03
N VAL A 93 14.86 -23.39 -8.03
CA VAL A 93 13.54 -24.03 -7.99
C VAL A 93 12.47 -23.01 -8.39
N LYS A 94 11.42 -23.50 -9.07
CA LYS A 94 10.26 -22.67 -9.43
C LYS A 94 9.66 -22.00 -8.21
N THR A 95 9.33 -20.71 -8.31
CA THR A 95 8.72 -19.92 -7.22
C THR A 95 7.29 -19.50 -7.56
N LEU A 96 6.43 -19.48 -6.54
CA LEU A 96 5.09 -18.90 -6.57
C LEU A 96 4.99 -17.83 -5.48
N ASP A 97 4.93 -16.57 -5.90
CA ASP A 97 4.88 -15.44 -4.98
C ASP A 97 3.44 -14.99 -4.75
N ILE A 98 3.04 -14.95 -3.49
CA ILE A 98 1.69 -14.62 -3.04
C ILE A 98 1.75 -13.40 -2.13
N TRP A 99 0.96 -12.40 -2.47
CA TRP A 99 0.89 -11.14 -1.77
C TRP A 99 -0.44 -10.95 -1.03
N PHE A 100 -0.45 -10.11 -0.02
CA PHE A 100 -1.69 -9.63 0.59
C PHE A 100 -1.59 -8.15 0.97
N ASP A 101 -2.71 -7.43 0.91
CA ASP A 101 -2.78 -6.04 1.34
C ASP A 101 -2.65 -5.97 2.88
N ARG A 102 -1.68 -5.20 3.41
CA ARG A 102 -1.53 -5.04 4.86
C ARG A 102 -2.72 -4.35 5.49
N THR A 103 -3.30 -3.37 4.79
CA THR A 103 -4.46 -2.58 5.21
C THR A 103 -5.40 -2.38 4.02
N LYS A 104 -6.50 -1.63 4.21
CA LYS A 104 -7.34 -1.18 3.11
C LYS A 104 -6.45 -0.44 2.07
N PRO A 105 -6.55 -0.79 0.79
CA PRO A 105 -5.77 -0.16 -0.27
C PRO A 105 -6.04 1.34 -0.35
N CYS A 106 -4.98 2.11 -0.45
CA CYS A 106 -5.06 3.56 -0.63
C CYS A 106 -5.57 3.97 -2.02
N ASN A 107 -5.47 3.08 -3.01
CA ASN A 107 -5.98 3.29 -4.36
C ASN A 107 -6.52 1.97 -4.92
N PHE A 108 -7.83 1.91 -5.16
CA PHE A 108 -8.49 0.70 -5.66
C PHE A 108 -8.18 0.42 -7.12
N GLN A 109 -8.02 1.45 -7.95
CA GLN A 109 -7.66 1.26 -9.36
C GLN A 109 -6.26 0.63 -9.47
N LEU A 110 -5.30 1.13 -8.72
CA LEU A 110 -3.96 0.56 -8.66
C LEU A 110 -4.01 -0.91 -8.16
N ARG A 111 -4.85 -1.21 -7.17
CA ARG A 111 -5.05 -2.60 -6.72
C ARG A 111 -5.56 -3.53 -7.81
N ILE A 112 -6.50 -3.05 -8.64
CA ILE A 112 -7.00 -3.81 -9.79
C ILE A 112 -5.87 -4.07 -10.79
N MET A 113 -5.06 -3.06 -11.09
CA MET A 113 -3.91 -3.18 -11.99
C MET A 113 -2.87 -4.16 -11.44
N LEU A 114 -2.53 -4.06 -10.15
CA LEU A 114 -1.61 -4.99 -9.47
C LEU A 114 -2.09 -6.44 -9.54
N LYS A 115 -3.38 -6.70 -9.34
CA LYS A 115 -3.94 -8.05 -9.43
C LYS A 115 -3.80 -8.73 -10.81
N ARG A 116 -3.53 -7.97 -11.87
CA ARG A 116 -3.28 -8.52 -13.21
C ARG A 116 -1.85 -9.06 -13.34
N VAL A 117 -0.91 -8.53 -12.54
CA VAL A 117 0.52 -8.81 -12.68
C VAL A 117 1.12 -9.58 -11.52
N ILE A 118 0.50 -9.54 -10.35
CA ILE A 118 0.91 -10.30 -9.16
C ILE A 118 -0.30 -10.98 -8.48
N HIS A 119 -0.03 -12.05 -7.73
CA HIS A 119 -1.07 -12.81 -7.05
C HIS A 119 -1.39 -12.18 -5.69
N ILE A 120 -2.49 -11.43 -5.59
CA ILE A 120 -2.95 -10.81 -4.35
C ILE A 120 -4.16 -11.58 -3.80
N TYR A 121 -3.99 -12.19 -2.64
CA TYR A 121 -5.02 -12.94 -1.94
C TYR A 121 -5.56 -12.19 -0.71
N PRO A 122 -6.73 -12.60 -0.18
CA PRO A 122 -7.31 -11.97 0.99
C PRO A 122 -6.38 -12.02 2.21
N ARG A 123 -6.26 -10.88 2.91
CA ARG A 123 -5.43 -10.75 4.12
C ARG A 123 -5.77 -11.78 5.18
N TRP A 124 -7.07 -12.02 5.42
CA TRP A 124 -7.53 -12.95 6.45
C TRP A 124 -7.04 -14.39 6.24
N LEU A 125 -6.73 -14.77 4.99
CA LEU A 125 -6.21 -16.09 4.64
C LEU A 125 -4.68 -16.13 4.71
N VAL A 126 -3.99 -15.17 4.09
CA VAL A 126 -2.54 -15.24 3.89
C VAL A 126 -1.77 -14.74 5.10
N GLN A 127 -2.27 -13.72 5.80
CA GLN A 127 -1.56 -13.11 6.93
C GLN A 127 -1.28 -14.10 8.07
N PRO A 128 -2.21 -14.96 8.53
CA PRO A 128 -1.92 -15.94 9.57
C PRO A 128 -0.81 -16.93 9.16
N VAL A 129 -0.83 -17.37 7.91
CA VAL A 129 0.21 -18.27 7.37
C VAL A 129 1.56 -17.56 7.34
N HIS A 130 1.62 -16.33 6.85
CA HIS A 130 2.85 -15.51 6.80
C HIS A 130 3.42 -15.26 8.21
N ILE A 131 2.58 -14.88 9.18
CA ILE A 131 3.03 -14.66 10.57
C ILE A 131 3.58 -15.95 11.18
N LEU A 132 2.82 -17.03 11.08
CA LEU A 132 3.22 -18.31 11.66
C LEU A 132 4.48 -18.88 10.98
N ASN A 133 4.60 -18.74 9.66
CA ASN A 133 5.81 -19.15 8.93
C ASN A 133 7.07 -18.46 9.45
N ASN A 134 6.98 -17.17 9.81
CA ASN A 134 8.10 -16.39 10.34
C ASN A 134 8.47 -16.78 11.80
N TRP A 135 7.57 -17.42 12.53
CA TRP A 135 7.85 -17.92 13.88
C TRP A 135 8.54 -19.30 13.87
N ILE A 136 8.41 -20.03 12.78
CA ILE A 136 8.95 -21.38 12.68
C ILE A 136 10.31 -21.34 11.94
N PRO A 137 11.39 -21.93 12.48
CA PRO A 137 12.71 -21.96 11.84
C PRO A 137 12.65 -22.41 10.37
N GLY A 138 13.44 -21.79 9.50
CA GLY A 138 13.45 -22.05 8.05
C GLY A 138 12.32 -21.37 7.27
N GLY A 139 11.59 -20.44 7.91
CA GLY A 139 10.56 -19.65 7.26
C GLY A 139 11.08 -18.63 6.23
N ASP A 140 12.33 -18.20 6.36
CA ASP A 140 12.91 -17.15 5.51
C ASP A 140 12.86 -17.51 4.02
N LYS A 141 13.06 -18.78 3.67
CA LYS A 141 12.95 -19.29 2.31
C LYS A 141 11.57 -19.05 1.69
N HIS A 142 10.54 -18.93 2.52
CA HIS A 142 9.15 -18.71 2.13
C HIS A 142 8.72 -17.24 2.25
N ASN A 143 9.66 -16.31 2.37
CA ASN A 143 9.41 -14.88 2.29
C ASN A 143 9.88 -14.36 0.93
N ILE A 144 9.12 -13.43 0.37
CA ILE A 144 9.56 -12.71 -0.83
C ILE A 144 10.76 -11.84 -0.43
N PRO A 145 11.87 -11.85 -1.16
CA PRO A 145 13.07 -11.09 -0.79
C PRO A 145 12.80 -9.61 -0.57
N ALA A 146 13.43 -9.04 0.45
CA ALA A 146 13.14 -7.69 0.94
C ALA A 146 13.65 -6.56 0.05
N THR A 147 14.46 -6.81 -0.96
CA THR A 147 14.99 -5.78 -1.87
C THR A 147 13.90 -4.93 -2.49
N ALA A 148 12.80 -5.55 -2.91
CA ALA A 148 11.64 -4.85 -3.41
C ALA A 148 10.81 -4.12 -2.33
N CYS A 149 11.07 -4.35 -1.03
CA CYS A 149 10.25 -3.79 0.04
C CYS A 149 10.72 -2.43 0.55
N ASP A 150 11.96 -2.01 0.27
CA ASP A 150 12.57 -0.82 0.87
C ASP A 150 12.59 0.42 -0.05
N ASN A 151 11.98 0.38 -1.20
CA ASN A 151 11.85 1.47 -2.18
C ASN A 151 13.19 2.06 -2.65
N ILE A 152 14.24 1.27 -2.67
CA ILE A 152 15.53 1.74 -3.16
C ILE A 152 15.89 0.92 -4.39
N ASP A 153 15.72 1.52 -5.56
CA ASP A 153 16.20 0.95 -6.82
C ASP A 153 17.70 1.18 -6.96
N ILE A 154 18.50 0.54 -6.08
CA ILE A 154 19.95 0.65 -6.07
C ILE A 154 20.59 0.25 -7.40
N LEU A 155 19.94 -0.64 -8.14
CA LEU A 155 20.43 -1.17 -9.41
C LEU A 155 19.87 -0.42 -10.62
N ASN A 156 19.10 0.63 -10.41
CA ASN A 156 18.38 1.37 -11.46
C ASN A 156 17.57 0.45 -12.39
N LEU A 157 16.93 -0.56 -11.83
CA LEU A 157 16.22 -1.58 -12.59
C LEU A 157 15.00 -1.02 -13.31
N ILE A 158 14.29 -0.10 -12.66
CA ILE A 158 13.12 0.56 -13.24
C ILE A 158 13.52 1.32 -14.50
N HIS A 159 14.63 2.04 -14.45
CA HIS A 159 15.12 2.80 -15.59
C HIS A 159 15.74 1.93 -16.68
N ASN A 160 16.55 0.96 -16.32
CA ASN A 160 17.37 0.20 -17.27
C ASN A 160 16.67 -1.03 -17.85
N SER A 161 15.73 -1.61 -17.11
CA SER A 161 15.16 -2.92 -17.45
C SER A 161 13.70 -2.89 -17.88
N CYS A 162 13.01 -1.79 -17.62
CA CYS A 162 11.60 -1.63 -17.92
C CYS A 162 11.41 -0.57 -19.01
N SER A 163 11.43 -1.01 -20.25
CA SER A 163 11.08 -0.18 -21.42
C SER A 163 9.57 0.15 -21.50
N SER A 164 8.75 -0.55 -20.72
CA SER A 164 7.29 -0.35 -20.64
C SER A 164 6.82 -0.45 -19.20
N SER A 165 5.77 0.28 -18.85
CA SER A 165 5.10 0.18 -17.55
C SER A 165 4.53 -1.24 -17.34
N HIS A 166 4.68 -1.78 -16.13
CA HIS A 166 3.99 -3.03 -15.75
C HIS A 166 2.50 -2.80 -15.44
N PHE A 167 2.11 -1.53 -15.26
CA PHE A 167 0.74 -1.15 -14.93
C PHE A 167 0.12 -0.41 -16.11
N GLU A 168 -0.81 -1.06 -16.78
CA GLU A 168 -1.51 -0.49 -17.92
C GLU A 168 -3.00 -0.45 -17.65
N PHE A 169 -3.67 0.58 -18.15
CA PHE A 169 -5.12 0.64 -18.16
C PHE A 169 -5.66 -0.26 -19.28
N THR A 170 -6.79 -0.92 -19.03
CA THR A 170 -7.55 -1.57 -20.10
C THR A 170 -8.27 -0.51 -20.92
N THR A 171 -8.74 -0.90 -22.13
CA THR A 171 -9.52 0.00 -22.99
C THR A 171 -10.76 0.54 -22.26
N GLU A 172 -11.44 -0.30 -21.49
CA GLU A 172 -12.63 0.08 -20.73
C GLU A 172 -12.29 1.06 -19.58
N GLU A 173 -11.11 0.91 -18.96
CA GLU A 173 -10.62 1.82 -17.93
C GLU A 173 -10.22 3.17 -18.51
N GLU A 174 -9.56 3.16 -19.68
CA GLU A 174 -9.25 4.37 -20.45
C GLU A 174 -10.51 5.14 -20.84
N ASP A 175 -11.51 4.44 -21.36
CA ASP A 175 -12.77 5.08 -21.77
C ASP A 175 -13.55 5.62 -20.59
N ARG A 176 -13.58 4.90 -19.47
CA ARG A 176 -14.12 5.41 -18.20
C ARG A 176 -13.38 6.65 -17.74
N GLY A 177 -12.04 6.66 -17.80
CA GLY A 177 -11.22 7.83 -17.48
C GLY A 177 -11.59 9.05 -18.33
N LYS A 178 -11.76 8.87 -19.65
CA LYS A 178 -12.20 9.94 -20.57
C LYS A 178 -13.59 10.49 -20.21
N ILE A 179 -14.52 9.60 -19.81
CA ILE A 179 -15.86 10.01 -19.39
C ILE A 179 -15.78 10.85 -18.11
N GLU A 180 -14.98 10.43 -17.11
CA GLU A 180 -14.83 11.17 -15.86
C GLU A 180 -14.13 12.53 -16.08
N LEU A 181 -13.11 12.59 -16.92
CA LEU A 181 -12.48 13.86 -17.33
C LEU A 181 -13.50 14.81 -17.97
N LYS A 182 -14.38 14.29 -18.84
CA LYS A 182 -15.45 15.10 -19.45
C LYS A 182 -16.44 15.64 -18.41
N LYS A 183 -16.80 14.83 -17.37
CA LYS A 183 -17.70 15.28 -16.28
C LYS A 183 -17.14 16.45 -15.51
N ILE A 184 -15.84 16.53 -15.29
CA ILE A 184 -15.17 17.67 -14.64
C ILE A 184 -14.83 18.81 -15.59
N GLY A 185 -15.35 18.78 -16.82
CA GLY A 185 -15.24 19.89 -17.79
C GLY A 185 -14.01 19.85 -18.70
N ILE A 186 -13.20 18.79 -18.65
CA ILE A 186 -12.03 18.67 -19.52
C ILE A 186 -12.47 18.11 -20.87
N LYS A 187 -12.23 18.89 -21.93
CA LYS A 187 -12.58 18.49 -23.30
C LYS A 187 -11.66 17.38 -23.79
N HIS A 188 -12.20 16.55 -24.69
CA HIS A 188 -11.41 15.49 -25.33
C HIS A 188 -10.14 16.04 -25.98
N LYS A 189 -9.01 15.37 -25.79
CA LYS A 189 -7.67 15.78 -26.27
C LYS A 189 -7.12 17.10 -25.72
N SER A 190 -7.76 17.69 -24.71
CA SER A 190 -7.19 18.86 -24.05
C SER A 190 -5.96 18.48 -23.24
N LYS A 191 -4.99 19.40 -23.19
CA LYS A 191 -3.82 19.25 -22.32
C LYS A 191 -4.22 19.58 -20.88
N PHE A 192 -3.77 18.77 -19.94
CA PHE A 192 -3.98 19.06 -18.51
C PHE A 192 -2.72 18.74 -17.69
N VAL A 193 -2.62 19.41 -16.56
CA VAL A 193 -1.56 19.22 -15.58
C VAL A 193 -2.19 18.80 -14.25
N CYS A 194 -1.68 17.75 -13.65
CA CYS A 194 -2.06 17.31 -12.33
C CYS A 194 -1.18 18.03 -11.29
N LEU A 195 -1.80 18.88 -10.48
CA LEU A 195 -1.14 19.58 -9.39
C LEU A 195 -1.26 18.75 -8.12
N ILE A 196 -0.16 18.15 -7.69
CA ILE A 196 -0.07 17.35 -6.47
C ILE A 196 0.55 18.25 -5.40
N VAL A 197 -0.27 18.64 -4.43
CA VAL A 197 0.17 19.45 -3.28
C VAL A 197 0.00 18.59 -2.03
N ARG A 198 1.11 18.37 -1.36
CA ARG A 198 1.12 17.56 -0.15
C ARG A 198 0.82 18.47 1.06
N ASP A 199 -0.06 17.98 1.93
CA ASP A 199 -0.33 18.53 3.26
C ASP A 199 -0.18 17.43 4.34
N SER A 200 -0.19 17.83 5.60
CA SER A 200 -0.05 16.92 6.75
C SER A 200 -1.32 16.10 7.03
N ALA A 201 -2.47 16.52 6.52
CA ALA A 201 -3.79 15.99 6.91
C ALA A 201 -3.90 14.47 6.73
N TYR A 202 -3.38 13.94 5.63
CA TYR A 202 -3.41 12.50 5.38
C TYR A 202 -2.60 11.69 6.41
N LEU A 203 -1.39 12.13 6.74
CA LEU A 203 -0.54 11.43 7.71
C LEU A 203 -1.08 11.54 9.13
N GLU A 204 -1.68 12.68 9.47
CA GLU A 204 -2.36 12.86 10.75
C GLU A 204 -3.58 11.95 10.88
N GLN A 205 -4.39 11.84 9.82
CA GLN A 205 -5.53 10.94 9.80
C GLN A 205 -5.08 9.48 9.93
N GLN A 206 -4.03 9.08 9.21
CA GLN A 206 -3.43 7.74 9.34
C GLN A 206 -2.92 7.46 10.76
N ARG A 207 -2.31 8.44 11.42
CA ARG A 207 -1.86 8.33 12.80
C ARG A 207 -3.05 8.09 13.74
N ILE A 208 -4.15 8.78 13.49
CA ILE A 208 -5.38 8.65 14.27
C ILE A 208 -6.00 7.26 14.05
N ASP A 209 -6.13 6.83 12.81
CA ASP A 209 -6.84 5.60 12.43
C ASP A 209 -6.08 4.33 12.79
N ASN A 210 -4.75 4.34 12.66
CA ASN A 210 -3.91 3.15 12.82
C ASN A 210 -3.16 3.09 14.17
N TYR A 211 -3.36 4.04 15.09
CA TYR A 211 -2.68 4.08 16.40
C TYR A 211 -1.16 3.89 16.32
N THR A 212 -0.53 4.32 15.24
CA THR A 212 0.87 4.04 15.01
C THR A 212 1.80 4.71 16.03
N GLY A 213 1.31 5.74 16.72
CA GLY A 213 2.11 6.52 17.68
C GLY A 213 3.33 7.21 17.04
N VAL A 214 3.49 7.09 15.74
CA VAL A 214 4.61 7.68 15.00
C VAL A 214 4.33 9.17 14.84
N ASP A 215 5.29 9.99 15.25
CA ASP A 215 5.28 11.42 14.97
C ASP A 215 5.79 11.64 13.55
N TRP A 216 4.92 12.09 12.66
CA TRP A 216 5.24 12.34 11.26
C TRP A 216 5.82 13.74 11.01
N LYS A 217 6.02 14.56 12.03
CA LYS A 217 6.54 15.94 11.91
C LYS A 217 7.87 16.03 11.18
N TYR A 218 8.68 14.97 11.22
CA TYR A 218 9.91 14.91 10.44
C TYR A 218 9.70 14.95 8.92
N HIS A 219 8.45 14.90 8.46
CA HIS A 219 8.07 15.07 7.07
C HIS A 219 7.51 16.46 6.74
N ASP A 220 7.31 17.34 7.72
CA ASP A 220 6.66 18.65 7.54
C ASP A 220 7.40 19.54 6.52
N TYR A 221 8.71 19.35 6.35
CA TYR A 221 9.49 20.04 5.31
C TYR A 221 9.03 19.76 3.88
N ARG A 222 8.18 18.76 3.65
CA ARG A 222 7.58 18.44 2.35
C ARG A 222 6.19 19.02 2.19
N ASP A 223 5.61 19.53 3.27
CA ASP A 223 4.25 20.04 3.24
C ASP A 223 4.25 21.47 2.70
N THR A 224 3.24 21.80 1.94
CA THR A 224 3.09 23.12 1.35
C THR A 224 1.62 23.45 1.19
N GLU A 225 1.33 24.74 1.02
CA GLU A 225 -0.03 25.22 0.89
C GLU A 225 -0.41 25.40 -0.58
N ILE A 226 -1.64 25.03 -0.93
CA ILE A 226 -2.12 25.07 -2.31
C ILE A 226 -2.04 26.44 -2.95
N HIS A 227 -2.24 27.52 -2.18
CA HIS A 227 -2.20 28.88 -2.70
C HIS A 227 -0.81 29.31 -3.17
N ASN A 228 0.27 28.66 -2.70
CA ASN A 228 1.62 28.91 -3.23
C ASN A 228 1.76 28.55 -4.71
N TYR A 229 0.84 27.76 -5.25
CA TYR A 229 0.83 27.30 -6.65
C TYR A 229 -0.18 28.05 -7.52
N GLU A 230 -0.88 29.05 -6.98
CA GLU A 230 -1.93 29.76 -7.69
C GLU A 230 -1.40 30.49 -8.93
N LEU A 231 -0.24 31.13 -8.83
CA LEU A 231 0.40 31.81 -9.96
C LEU A 231 0.77 30.82 -11.07
N ALA A 232 1.36 29.70 -10.71
CA ALA A 232 1.71 28.66 -11.69
C ALA A 232 0.46 28.07 -12.36
N ALA A 233 -0.62 27.85 -11.61
CA ALA A 233 -1.88 27.37 -12.15
C ALA A 233 -2.51 28.38 -13.12
N LYS A 234 -2.49 29.68 -12.77
CA LYS A 234 -2.98 30.77 -13.65
C LYS A 234 -2.16 30.84 -14.94
N GLU A 235 -0.85 30.71 -14.86
CA GLU A 235 0.01 30.78 -16.04
C GLU A 235 -0.19 29.57 -16.96
N LEU A 236 -0.29 28.39 -16.40
CA LEU A 236 -0.63 27.18 -17.17
C LEU A 236 -1.99 27.30 -17.85
N THR A 237 -2.99 27.87 -17.17
CA THR A 237 -4.32 28.09 -17.75
C THR A 237 -4.29 29.06 -18.91
N LYS A 238 -3.52 30.17 -18.82
CA LYS A 238 -3.30 31.11 -19.93
C LYS A 238 -2.68 30.41 -21.15
N ASN A 239 -1.81 29.43 -20.90
CA ASN A 239 -1.18 28.63 -21.94
C ASN A 239 -2.06 27.47 -22.45
N GLY A 240 -3.35 27.45 -22.11
CA GLY A 240 -4.34 26.51 -22.62
C GLY A 240 -4.35 25.14 -21.95
N TYR A 241 -3.73 25.01 -20.78
CA TYR A 241 -3.80 23.78 -19.98
C TYR A 241 -4.95 23.83 -18.97
N TYR A 242 -5.61 22.71 -18.77
CA TYR A 242 -6.41 22.51 -17.57
C TYR A 242 -5.50 22.15 -16.40
N VAL A 243 -5.72 22.79 -15.24
CA VAL A 243 -4.98 22.47 -14.01
C VAL A 243 -5.90 21.76 -13.05
N ILE A 244 -5.58 20.50 -12.74
CA ILE A 244 -6.38 19.63 -11.87
C ILE A 244 -5.63 19.48 -10.55
N ARG A 245 -6.21 19.95 -9.45
CA ARG A 245 -5.70 19.63 -8.13
C ARG A 245 -6.01 18.17 -7.80
N ILE A 246 -4.98 17.36 -7.62
CA ILE A 246 -5.12 16.01 -7.09
C ILE A 246 -4.94 16.10 -5.58
N CYS A 247 -6.00 15.81 -4.84
CA CYS A 247 -5.96 15.72 -3.39
C CYS A 247 -5.86 14.23 -2.99
N LEU A 248 -4.96 13.94 -2.06
CA LEU A 248 -4.85 12.60 -1.47
C LEU A 248 -5.87 12.39 -0.34
N LEU A 249 -7.00 13.09 -0.39
CA LEU A 249 -8.11 12.81 0.52
C LEU A 249 -8.72 11.47 0.13
N TYR A 250 -8.44 10.46 0.93
CA TYR A 250 -9.14 9.18 0.83
C TYR A 250 -10.49 9.31 1.54
N THR A 251 -11.55 9.34 0.77
CA THR A 251 -12.92 9.15 1.26
C THR A 251 -13.19 7.67 1.52
#